data_2843081c3f8462fbda27b0115b13951e
#
_entry.id   2843081c3f8462fbda27b0115b13951e
#
_cell.length_a   1.000
_cell.length_b   1.000
_cell.length_c   1.000
_cell.angle_alpha   90.00
_cell.angle_beta   90.00
_cell.angle_gamma   90.00
#
_symmetry.space_group_name_H-M   'P 1'
#
loop_
_entity.id
_entity.type
_entity.pdbx_description
1 polymer ?
#
loop_
_entity_poly.entity_id
_entity_poly.type
_entity_poly.pdbx_seq_one_letter_code
_entity_poly.pdbx_strand_id
1 'polypeptide(L)'
;MTTDTREARLERRISHLFDTDPQFAAARPLVKIANAIEEPGLPLPQLIQTIFDGYADRPALGERAVEFVTDPVTGRTSAQLLPRFDTITYRELSERAAAVAAALDRAPVESGDRVAIVGFTSVDYVTVDLALIHLGAVSVPLQTSAAVAQLRPIVAETEPVAMASSVDFLDDAVELIADGHVPQRLIVFDYHREDDDHRAAIDAATARLDGTGVHIETLTDVLARGRALPVPRAADVAQDDLALLIYTSGSTGAPKGAMYLREMVANSWRRSSMAMWGGGPALPSITLNFMPMSHVMGRGVLYATLGAGGTGYFVAKSDLSTLLEDLSLVRPTQLSFVPRIWDTMFQQFQSDVDRRTADGVDRWVAETDVLAEFRRRLLGGRFISAMTGSAPISPEMKEFVESLLDLHLTDGYGSTEAGSIFVDGQVTRPPVVDYRLVDVPDLGYYRTDRPYPRGELLVKSETMFPGYFKRPEITASVFDDDGYYKTCDIVAEVGPDQLVYLDRRNNVLKLSQGEFVTVAKLEAAFGTSPLVRQIFVYGNSARSYLLAVIVPTEDALARYDGA
;
A
#
# COMPACT_ATOMS: atom_id res chain seq x y z
N MET A 1 21.78 -11.56 36.35
CA MET A 1 21.72 -10.44 35.41
C MET A 1 20.69 -10.84 34.37
N THR A 2 19.52 -10.27 34.41
CA THR A 2 18.53 -10.44 33.35
C THR A 2 19.15 -9.87 32.07
N THR A 3 19.34 -10.72 31.06
CA THR A 3 19.79 -10.30 29.73
C THR A 3 18.84 -9.23 29.22
N ASP A 4 19.35 -8.05 28.89
CA ASP A 4 18.56 -6.93 28.31
C ASP A 4 18.18 -7.28 26.87
N THR A 5 17.11 -8.07 26.73
CA THR A 5 16.62 -8.56 25.43
C THR A 5 16.00 -7.42 24.62
N ARG A 6 15.90 -7.60 23.30
CA ARG A 6 15.24 -6.64 22.40
C ARG A 6 13.77 -6.41 22.80
N GLU A 7 13.07 -7.48 23.20
CA GLU A 7 11.70 -7.42 23.72
C GLU A 7 11.59 -6.58 24.99
N ALA A 8 12.49 -6.78 25.95
CA ALA A 8 12.49 -5.99 27.18
C ALA A 8 12.78 -4.50 26.93
N ARG A 9 13.61 -4.18 25.92
CA ARG A 9 13.84 -2.78 25.52
C ARG A 9 12.61 -2.20 24.83
N LEU A 10 11.91 -2.97 24.01
CA LEU A 10 10.65 -2.56 23.38
C LEU A 10 9.56 -2.30 24.42
N GLU A 11 9.37 -3.18 25.39
CA GLU A 11 8.41 -2.97 26.49
C GLU A 11 8.68 -1.67 27.26
N ARG A 12 9.96 -1.40 27.59
CA ARG A 12 10.33 -0.13 28.23
C ARG A 12 10.07 1.08 27.33
N ARG A 13 10.32 0.97 26.02
CA ARG A 13 10.03 2.02 25.04
C ARG A 13 8.53 2.31 25.00
N ILE A 14 7.69 1.28 24.93
CA ILE A 14 6.22 1.42 24.92
C ILE A 14 5.74 2.09 26.21
N SER A 15 6.21 1.62 27.37
CA SER A 15 5.85 2.23 28.66
C SER A 15 6.24 3.71 28.71
N HIS A 16 7.48 4.03 28.33
CA HIS A 16 7.96 5.41 28.27
C HIS A 16 7.12 6.29 27.33
N LEU A 17 6.73 5.78 26.17
CA LEU A 17 5.88 6.52 25.22
C LEU A 17 4.49 6.82 25.79
N PHE A 18 3.90 5.90 26.55
CA PHE A 18 2.62 6.18 27.24
C PHE A 18 2.74 7.30 28.26
N ASP A 19 3.89 7.43 28.93
CA ASP A 19 4.12 8.44 29.95
C ASP A 19 4.51 9.80 29.37
N THR A 20 5.15 9.84 28.19
CA THR A 20 5.81 11.05 27.69
C THR A 20 5.30 11.58 26.35
N ASP A 21 4.55 10.78 25.58
CA ASP A 21 4.02 11.20 24.27
C ASP A 21 2.47 11.22 24.32
N PRO A 22 1.86 12.43 24.45
CA PRO A 22 0.40 12.56 24.55
C PRO A 22 -0.34 12.01 23.33
N GLN A 23 0.22 12.15 22.11
CA GLN A 23 -0.40 11.63 20.88
C GLN A 23 -0.40 10.10 20.88
N PHE A 24 0.70 9.48 21.30
CA PHE A 24 0.78 8.04 21.45
C PHE A 24 -0.25 7.53 22.49
N ALA A 25 -0.31 8.15 23.65
CA ALA A 25 -1.26 7.77 24.70
C ALA A 25 -2.73 7.92 24.25
N ALA A 26 -3.05 9.01 23.53
CA ALA A 26 -4.38 9.28 23.02
C ALA A 26 -4.82 8.30 21.92
N ALA A 27 -3.88 7.73 21.17
CA ALA A 27 -4.14 6.75 20.10
C ALA A 27 -4.34 5.30 20.63
N ARG A 28 -4.37 5.08 21.95
CA ARG A 28 -4.63 3.73 22.52
C ARG A 28 -5.99 3.21 22.06
N PRO A 29 -6.06 2.00 21.46
CA PRO A 29 -7.33 1.38 21.07
C PRO A 29 -8.26 1.20 22.28
N LEU A 30 -9.56 1.41 22.05
CA LEU A 30 -10.59 1.21 23.09
C LEU A 30 -11.11 -0.22 23.01
N VAL A 31 -10.91 -0.99 24.06
CA VAL A 31 -11.35 -2.40 24.14
C VAL A 31 -12.84 -2.55 23.83
N LYS A 32 -13.68 -1.60 24.27
CA LYS A 32 -15.12 -1.61 23.97
C LYS A 32 -15.38 -1.57 22.47
N ILE A 33 -14.65 -0.75 21.72
CA ILE A 33 -14.83 -0.62 20.26
C ILE A 33 -14.24 -1.84 19.57
N ALA A 34 -13.04 -2.29 19.96
CA ALA A 34 -12.42 -3.49 19.43
C ALA A 34 -13.35 -4.71 19.54
N ASN A 35 -14.00 -4.90 20.70
CA ASN A 35 -14.95 -6.00 20.90
C ASN A 35 -16.23 -5.81 20.04
N ALA A 36 -16.73 -4.59 19.91
CA ALA A 36 -17.96 -4.32 19.15
C ALA A 36 -17.79 -4.59 17.65
N ILE A 37 -16.62 -4.32 17.07
CA ILE A 37 -16.36 -4.56 15.64
C ILE A 37 -16.05 -6.03 15.32
N GLU A 38 -15.74 -6.85 16.32
CA GLU A 38 -15.55 -8.30 16.15
C GLU A 38 -16.86 -9.09 16.20
N GLU A 39 -18.00 -8.42 16.37
CA GLU A 39 -19.32 -9.08 16.38
C GLU A 39 -19.55 -9.78 15.02
N PRO A 40 -19.81 -11.11 15.03
CA PRO A 40 -20.05 -11.86 13.80
C PRO A 40 -21.24 -11.30 13.01
N GLY A 41 -21.05 -11.16 11.70
CA GLY A 41 -22.13 -10.72 10.81
C GLY A 41 -22.38 -9.21 10.81
N LEU A 42 -21.58 -8.40 11.51
CA LEU A 42 -21.71 -6.94 11.48
C LEU A 42 -21.42 -6.41 10.06
N PRO A 43 -22.40 -5.78 9.37
CA PRO A 43 -22.21 -5.25 8.02
C PRO A 43 -21.13 -4.18 7.95
N LEU A 44 -20.39 -4.14 6.85
CA LEU A 44 -19.27 -3.20 6.65
C LEU A 44 -19.63 -1.72 6.94
N PRO A 45 -20.75 -1.15 6.47
CA PRO A 45 -21.11 0.24 6.80
C PRO A 45 -21.35 0.45 8.30
N GLN A 46 -21.97 -0.53 8.98
CA GLN A 46 -22.23 -0.44 10.42
C GLN A 46 -20.95 -0.61 11.23
N LEU A 47 -20.03 -1.45 10.78
CA LEU A 47 -18.71 -1.62 11.38
C LEU A 47 -17.94 -0.29 11.33
N ILE A 48 -17.89 0.37 10.18
CA ILE A 48 -17.23 1.66 10.01
C ILE A 48 -17.89 2.73 10.89
N GLN A 49 -19.23 2.77 10.93
CA GLN A 49 -19.96 3.70 11.79
C GLN A 49 -19.63 3.49 13.28
N THR A 50 -19.54 2.22 13.74
CA THR A 50 -19.18 1.88 15.12
C THR A 50 -17.78 2.41 15.48
N ILE A 51 -16.82 2.29 14.56
CA ILE A 51 -15.47 2.84 14.72
C ILE A 51 -15.53 4.36 14.81
N PHE A 52 -16.21 5.00 13.85
CA PHE A 52 -16.24 6.45 13.75
C PHE A 52 -16.93 7.11 14.94
N ASP A 53 -18.03 6.54 15.41
CA ASP A 53 -18.71 7.02 16.63
C ASP A 53 -17.85 6.79 17.88
N GLY A 54 -17.15 5.66 17.95
CA GLY A 54 -16.30 5.31 19.08
C GLY A 54 -15.06 6.18 19.23
N TYR A 55 -14.54 6.71 18.11
CA TYR A 55 -13.33 7.53 18.07
C TYR A 55 -13.58 8.96 17.54
N ALA A 56 -14.82 9.42 17.55
CA ALA A 56 -15.30 10.62 16.84
C ALA A 56 -14.38 11.85 16.93
N ASP A 57 -13.87 12.14 18.13
CA ASP A 57 -13.09 13.36 18.39
C ASP A 57 -11.56 13.15 18.25
N ARG A 58 -11.12 11.96 17.82
CA ARG A 58 -9.70 11.69 17.57
C ARG A 58 -9.31 12.10 16.14
N PRO A 59 -8.05 12.49 15.93
CA PRO A 59 -7.50 12.62 14.57
C PRO A 59 -7.60 11.27 13.83
N ALA A 60 -8.20 11.29 12.64
CA ALA A 60 -8.33 10.11 11.76
C ALA A 60 -7.29 10.12 10.64
N LEU A 61 -7.25 11.19 9.87
CA LEU A 61 -6.38 11.35 8.71
C LEU A 61 -5.63 12.67 8.78
N GLY A 62 -4.42 12.71 8.19
CA GLY A 62 -3.61 13.92 8.14
C GLY A 62 -2.84 14.05 6.83
N GLU A 63 -2.72 15.29 6.37
CA GLU A 63 -1.97 15.70 5.18
C GLU A 63 -1.03 16.85 5.52
N ARG A 64 0.02 17.01 4.69
CA ARG A 64 0.91 18.16 4.79
C ARG A 64 0.12 19.45 4.62
N ALA A 65 0.27 20.36 5.57
CA ALA A 65 -0.27 21.70 5.45
C ALA A 65 0.37 22.42 4.24
N VAL A 66 -0.41 23.22 3.57
CA VAL A 66 0.04 24.04 2.44
C VAL A 66 -0.23 25.51 2.68
N GLU A 67 0.57 26.36 2.07
CA GLU A 67 0.29 27.77 1.88
C GLU A 67 0.36 28.11 0.39
N PHE A 68 -0.40 29.11 -0.03
CA PHE A 68 -0.42 29.53 -1.42
C PHE A 68 0.46 30.76 -1.59
N VAL A 69 1.49 30.62 -2.44
CA VAL A 69 2.48 31.68 -2.66
C VAL A 69 2.44 32.11 -4.12
N THR A 70 2.31 33.41 -4.32
CA THR A 70 2.36 34.03 -5.66
C THR A 70 3.82 34.37 -5.99
N ASP A 71 4.35 33.78 -7.06
CA ASP A 71 5.66 34.11 -7.59
C ASP A 71 5.66 35.55 -8.11
N PRO A 72 6.52 36.43 -7.60
CA PRO A 72 6.52 37.85 -7.98
C PRO A 72 7.00 38.08 -9.42
N VAL A 73 7.63 37.12 -10.07
CA VAL A 73 8.14 37.22 -11.45
C VAL A 73 7.10 36.77 -12.46
N THR A 74 6.49 35.61 -12.21
CA THR A 74 5.49 35.03 -13.13
C THR A 74 4.06 35.45 -12.83
N GLY A 75 3.80 35.92 -11.61
CA GLY A 75 2.45 36.22 -11.12
C GLY A 75 1.59 34.98 -10.85
N ARG A 76 2.16 33.76 -10.97
CA ARG A 76 1.45 32.50 -10.73
C ARG A 76 1.45 32.15 -9.24
N THR A 77 0.30 31.67 -8.78
CA THR A 77 0.14 31.16 -7.41
C THR A 77 0.21 29.64 -7.42
N SER A 78 1.01 29.07 -6.52
CA SER A 78 1.14 27.62 -6.34
C SER A 78 1.15 27.25 -4.87
N ALA A 79 0.77 25.98 -4.57
CA ALA A 79 0.83 25.43 -3.24
C ALA A 79 2.28 25.13 -2.82
N GLN A 80 2.66 25.53 -1.61
CA GLN A 80 3.94 25.21 -0.99
C GLN A 80 3.71 24.41 0.30
N LEU A 81 4.47 23.34 0.47
CA LEU A 81 4.35 22.46 1.65
C LEU A 81 4.94 23.15 2.89
N LEU A 82 4.18 23.15 3.97
CA LEU A 82 4.65 23.59 5.28
C LEU A 82 5.21 22.40 6.08
N PRO A 83 6.16 22.59 7.01
CA PRO A 83 6.76 21.52 7.80
C PRO A 83 5.85 21.06 8.96
N ARG A 84 4.59 20.83 8.69
CA ARG A 84 3.58 20.34 9.63
C ARG A 84 2.46 19.62 8.89
N PHE A 85 1.71 18.81 9.61
CA PHE A 85 0.50 18.13 9.13
C PHE A 85 -0.75 18.77 9.75
N ASP A 86 -1.77 18.95 8.95
CA ASP A 86 -3.13 19.24 9.40
C ASP A 86 -3.92 17.94 9.42
N THR A 87 -4.81 17.76 10.39
CA THR A 87 -5.58 16.53 10.56
C THR A 87 -7.08 16.81 10.57
N ILE A 88 -7.85 15.83 10.09
CA ILE A 88 -9.29 15.78 10.28
C ILE A 88 -9.63 14.67 11.28
N THR A 89 -10.70 14.86 12.06
CA THR A 89 -11.21 13.90 13.02
C THR A 89 -12.01 12.80 12.34
N TYR A 90 -12.28 11.71 13.07
CA TYR A 90 -13.20 10.65 12.60
C TYR A 90 -14.59 11.20 12.32
N ARG A 91 -15.07 12.14 13.12
CA ARG A 91 -16.35 12.84 12.90
C ARG A 91 -16.33 13.61 11.59
N GLU A 92 -15.33 14.44 11.35
CA GLU A 92 -15.20 15.22 10.12
C GLU A 92 -15.05 14.31 8.89
N LEU A 93 -14.31 13.22 8.99
CA LEU A 93 -14.20 12.23 7.91
C LEU A 93 -15.55 11.55 7.62
N SER A 94 -16.31 11.19 8.66
CA SER A 94 -17.67 10.63 8.54
C SER A 94 -18.62 11.63 7.86
N GLU A 95 -18.60 12.89 8.29
CA GLU A 95 -19.42 13.95 7.71
C GLU A 95 -19.07 14.23 6.24
N ARG A 96 -17.78 14.19 5.88
CA ARG A 96 -17.32 14.32 4.49
C ARG A 96 -17.81 13.16 3.63
N ALA A 97 -17.61 11.91 4.09
CA ALA A 97 -18.07 10.74 3.36
C ALA A 97 -19.60 10.73 3.20
N ALA A 98 -20.34 11.10 4.24
CA ALA A 98 -21.81 11.22 4.20
C ALA A 98 -22.27 12.30 3.22
N ALA A 99 -21.59 13.45 3.15
CA ALA A 99 -21.88 14.50 2.19
C ALA A 99 -21.64 14.05 0.74
N VAL A 100 -20.51 13.37 0.47
CA VAL A 100 -20.25 12.79 -0.86
C VAL A 100 -21.33 11.76 -1.22
N ALA A 101 -21.68 10.86 -0.30
CA ALA A 101 -22.74 9.88 -0.51
C ALA A 101 -24.08 10.54 -0.83
N ALA A 102 -24.48 11.59 -0.09
CA ALA A 102 -25.71 12.33 -0.32
C ALA A 102 -25.74 13.03 -1.71
N ALA A 103 -24.61 13.55 -2.15
CA ALA A 103 -24.50 14.18 -3.47
C ALA A 103 -24.57 13.15 -4.60
N LEU A 104 -23.96 11.98 -4.42
CA LEU A 104 -23.92 10.89 -5.41
C LEU A 104 -25.22 10.11 -5.48
N ASP A 105 -25.95 9.95 -4.37
CA ASP A 105 -27.29 9.33 -4.34
C ASP A 105 -28.30 10.07 -5.24
N ARG A 106 -28.14 11.39 -5.38
CA ARG A 106 -28.96 12.20 -6.28
C ARG A 106 -28.49 12.18 -7.74
N ALA A 107 -27.38 11.55 -8.01
CA ALA A 107 -26.69 11.59 -9.29
C ALA A 107 -26.34 10.20 -9.82
N PRO A 108 -27.23 9.35 -10.02
CA PRO A 108 -27.45 7.95 -9.77
C PRO A 108 -26.16 7.09 -9.74
N VAL A 109 -25.49 7.07 -8.60
CA VAL A 109 -24.60 5.95 -8.25
C VAL A 109 -25.42 5.00 -7.38
N GLU A 110 -25.77 3.87 -7.95
CA GLU A 110 -26.57 2.84 -7.31
C GLU A 110 -25.69 1.75 -6.67
N SER A 111 -26.30 0.95 -5.79
CA SER A 111 -25.61 -0.20 -5.21
C SER A 111 -25.16 -1.17 -6.32
N GLY A 112 -23.90 -1.61 -6.26
CA GLY A 112 -23.26 -2.48 -7.26
C GLY A 112 -22.67 -1.74 -8.47
N ASP A 113 -22.92 -0.45 -8.64
CA ASP A 113 -22.26 0.35 -9.66
C ASP A 113 -20.76 0.45 -9.41
N ARG A 114 -19.97 0.46 -10.48
CA ARG A 114 -18.51 0.61 -10.42
C ARG A 114 -18.16 2.08 -10.54
N VAL A 115 -17.29 2.54 -9.64
CA VAL A 115 -16.70 3.86 -9.68
C VAL A 115 -15.19 3.74 -9.74
N ALA A 116 -14.58 4.24 -10.81
CA ALA A 116 -13.13 4.24 -10.95
C ALA A 116 -12.51 5.37 -10.14
N ILE A 117 -11.38 5.10 -9.48
CA ILE A 117 -10.62 6.12 -8.74
C ILE A 117 -9.17 6.09 -9.22
N VAL A 118 -8.66 7.20 -9.73
CA VAL A 118 -7.26 7.37 -10.11
C VAL A 118 -6.65 8.52 -9.31
N GLY A 119 -5.64 8.23 -8.51
CA GLY A 119 -5.00 9.24 -7.67
C GLY A 119 -4.05 8.62 -6.65
N PHE A 120 -3.18 9.44 -6.12
CA PHE A 120 -2.36 9.07 -4.99
C PHE A 120 -3.21 9.02 -3.71
N THR A 121 -2.71 8.36 -2.69
CA THR A 121 -3.43 8.19 -1.42
C THR A 121 -3.53 9.53 -0.68
N SER A 122 -4.77 9.97 -0.38
CA SER A 122 -5.06 11.27 0.25
C SER A 122 -6.32 11.21 1.13
N VAL A 123 -6.58 12.28 1.88
CA VAL A 123 -7.83 12.45 2.65
C VAL A 123 -9.05 12.44 1.72
N ASP A 124 -8.94 13.10 0.58
CA ASP A 124 -10.01 13.17 -0.40
C ASP A 124 -10.28 11.81 -1.05
N TYR A 125 -9.22 11.07 -1.40
CA TYR A 125 -9.34 9.69 -1.90
C TYR A 125 -10.13 8.81 -0.93
N VAL A 126 -9.75 8.82 0.36
CA VAL A 126 -10.42 8.01 1.39
C VAL A 126 -11.86 8.48 1.61
N THR A 127 -12.11 9.78 1.53
CA THR A 127 -13.48 10.33 1.62
C THR A 127 -14.39 9.76 0.52
N VAL A 128 -13.91 9.72 -0.73
CA VAL A 128 -14.65 9.13 -1.87
C VAL A 128 -14.86 7.63 -1.65
N ASP A 129 -13.81 6.89 -1.30
CA ASP A 129 -13.87 5.43 -1.11
C ASP A 129 -14.88 5.04 0.00
N LEU A 130 -14.91 5.78 1.12
CA LEU A 130 -15.89 5.59 2.18
C LEU A 130 -17.33 5.91 1.76
N ALA A 131 -17.52 6.94 0.94
CA ALA A 131 -18.84 7.25 0.39
C ALA A 131 -19.36 6.13 -0.52
N LEU A 132 -18.48 5.51 -1.32
CA LEU A 132 -18.85 4.35 -2.15
C LEU A 132 -19.25 3.14 -1.29
N ILE A 133 -18.54 2.89 -0.20
CA ILE A 133 -18.92 1.84 0.77
C ILE A 133 -20.32 2.11 1.34
N HIS A 134 -20.60 3.37 1.71
CA HIS A 134 -21.91 3.77 2.24
C HIS A 134 -23.04 3.55 1.24
N LEU A 135 -22.82 3.86 -0.04
CA LEU A 135 -23.78 3.69 -1.14
C LEU A 135 -23.90 2.24 -1.63
N GLY A 136 -23.05 1.35 -1.17
CA GLY A 136 -23.02 0.00 -1.70
C GLY A 136 -22.40 -0.13 -3.09
N ALA A 137 -21.73 0.90 -3.59
CA ALA A 137 -21.03 0.89 -4.86
C ALA A 137 -19.72 0.09 -4.79
N VAL A 138 -19.16 -0.24 -5.95
CA VAL A 138 -17.92 -0.99 -6.12
C VAL A 138 -16.79 -0.04 -6.46
N SER A 139 -15.79 0.05 -5.58
CA SER A 139 -14.57 0.83 -5.85
C SER A 139 -13.68 0.11 -6.87
N VAL A 140 -13.20 0.83 -7.88
CA VAL A 140 -12.24 0.35 -8.88
C VAL A 140 -11.02 1.26 -8.86
N PRO A 141 -10.08 1.04 -7.92
CA PRO A 141 -8.86 1.83 -7.84
C PRO A 141 -7.93 1.53 -9.01
N LEU A 142 -7.55 2.55 -9.75
CA LEU A 142 -6.61 2.48 -10.86
C LEU A 142 -5.19 2.76 -10.37
N GLN A 143 -4.23 1.98 -10.88
CA GLN A 143 -2.84 2.11 -10.46
C GLN A 143 -2.17 3.31 -11.15
N THR A 144 -1.80 4.33 -10.39
CA THR A 144 -1.21 5.59 -10.88
C THR A 144 0.16 5.44 -11.56
N SER A 145 0.89 4.36 -11.28
CA SER A 145 2.17 4.06 -11.95
C SER A 145 2.01 3.31 -13.29
N ALA A 146 0.79 2.93 -13.66
CA ALA A 146 0.51 2.25 -14.92
C ALA A 146 0.26 3.27 -16.04
N ALA A 147 0.78 3.00 -17.24
CA ALA A 147 0.47 3.82 -18.40
C ALA A 147 -1.03 3.75 -18.75
N VAL A 148 -1.60 4.82 -19.29
CA VAL A 148 -3.03 4.90 -19.69
C VAL A 148 -3.45 3.73 -20.57
N ALA A 149 -2.59 3.29 -21.50
CA ALA A 149 -2.84 2.13 -22.36
C ALA A 149 -3.09 0.82 -21.58
N GLN A 150 -2.50 0.68 -20.38
CA GLN A 150 -2.71 -0.48 -19.51
C GLN A 150 -3.99 -0.33 -18.65
N LEU A 151 -4.44 0.89 -18.39
CA LEU A 151 -5.66 1.17 -17.65
C LEU A 151 -6.92 1.08 -18.52
N ARG A 152 -6.83 1.36 -19.82
CA ARG A 152 -7.98 1.32 -20.76
C ARG A 152 -8.76 -0.01 -20.73
N PRO A 153 -8.11 -1.18 -20.74
CA PRO A 153 -8.84 -2.46 -20.65
C PRO A 153 -9.61 -2.60 -19.32
N ILE A 154 -9.09 -2.02 -18.23
CA ILE A 154 -9.76 -2.04 -16.93
C ILE A 154 -11.04 -1.20 -16.97
N VAL A 155 -10.93 0.03 -17.48
CA VAL A 155 -12.08 0.94 -17.63
C VAL A 155 -13.12 0.35 -18.57
N ALA A 156 -12.69 -0.23 -19.69
CA ALA A 156 -13.59 -0.89 -20.65
C ALA A 156 -14.29 -2.14 -20.06
N GLU A 157 -13.62 -2.91 -19.21
CA GLU A 157 -14.21 -4.10 -18.56
C GLU A 157 -15.19 -3.72 -17.44
N THR A 158 -14.85 -2.69 -16.67
CA THR A 158 -15.63 -2.28 -15.49
C THR A 158 -16.76 -1.33 -15.83
N GLU A 159 -16.69 -0.60 -16.93
CA GLU A 159 -17.70 0.37 -17.39
C GLU A 159 -18.20 1.25 -16.23
N PRO A 160 -17.30 2.05 -15.61
CA PRO A 160 -17.65 2.79 -14.41
C PRO A 160 -18.68 3.89 -14.71
N VAL A 161 -19.71 4.02 -13.87
CA VAL A 161 -20.75 5.07 -14.01
C VAL A 161 -20.18 6.45 -13.64
N ALA A 162 -19.17 6.49 -12.79
CA ALA A 162 -18.44 7.70 -12.42
C ALA A 162 -16.94 7.40 -12.30
N MET A 163 -16.13 8.44 -12.49
CA MET A 163 -14.69 8.41 -12.25
C MET A 163 -14.34 9.52 -11.26
N ALA A 164 -13.48 9.23 -10.30
CA ALA A 164 -12.86 10.22 -9.44
C ALA A 164 -11.35 10.27 -9.75
N SER A 165 -10.79 11.46 -9.90
CA SER A 165 -9.37 11.66 -10.20
C SER A 165 -8.79 12.70 -9.28
N SER A 166 -7.60 12.46 -8.73
CA SER A 166 -6.85 13.59 -8.17
C SER A 166 -6.41 14.52 -9.30
N VAL A 167 -6.22 15.78 -8.97
CA VAL A 167 -5.83 16.80 -9.97
C VAL A 167 -4.51 16.45 -10.66
N ASP A 168 -3.57 15.81 -9.94
CA ASP A 168 -2.28 15.39 -10.49
C ASP A 168 -2.38 14.31 -11.57
N PHE A 169 -3.46 13.53 -11.59
CA PHE A 169 -3.72 12.46 -12.56
C PHE A 169 -4.92 12.76 -13.48
N LEU A 170 -5.33 14.04 -13.51
CA LEU A 170 -6.50 14.46 -14.28
C LEU A 170 -6.30 14.27 -15.80
N ASP A 171 -5.09 14.49 -16.31
CA ASP A 171 -4.78 14.28 -17.73
C ASP A 171 -4.94 12.81 -18.13
N ASP A 172 -4.50 11.87 -17.29
CA ASP A 172 -4.68 10.43 -17.51
C ASP A 172 -6.17 10.05 -17.49
N ALA A 173 -6.94 10.60 -16.53
CA ALA A 173 -8.38 10.37 -16.45
C ALA A 173 -9.11 10.91 -17.69
N VAL A 174 -8.74 12.09 -18.16
CA VAL A 174 -9.28 12.71 -19.37
C VAL A 174 -8.96 11.86 -20.62
N GLU A 175 -7.74 11.34 -20.72
CA GLU A 175 -7.36 10.46 -21.84
C GLU A 175 -8.14 9.13 -21.80
N LEU A 176 -8.36 8.55 -20.62
CA LEU A 176 -9.16 7.34 -20.45
C LEU A 176 -10.62 7.53 -20.89
N ILE A 177 -11.19 8.71 -20.63
CA ILE A 177 -12.57 9.08 -20.99
C ILE A 177 -12.68 9.39 -22.48
N ALA A 178 -11.81 10.28 -22.99
CA ALA A 178 -11.88 10.77 -24.37
C ALA A 178 -11.72 9.65 -25.41
N ASP A 179 -10.87 8.69 -25.13
CA ASP A 179 -10.54 7.59 -26.06
C ASP A 179 -11.13 6.23 -25.62
N GLY A 180 -12.10 6.23 -24.70
CA GLY A 180 -12.63 4.98 -24.12
C GLY A 180 -14.07 5.07 -23.65
N HIS A 181 -14.34 4.52 -22.47
CA HIS A 181 -15.64 4.57 -21.83
C HIS A 181 -15.91 5.94 -21.21
N VAL A 182 -17.08 6.52 -21.51
CA VAL A 182 -17.49 7.82 -20.99
C VAL A 182 -18.39 7.65 -19.78
N PRO A 183 -17.91 7.94 -18.56
CA PRO A 183 -18.74 7.93 -17.36
C PRO A 183 -19.68 9.14 -17.35
N GLN A 184 -20.72 9.10 -16.54
CA GLN A 184 -21.62 10.24 -16.40
C GLN A 184 -20.95 11.43 -15.70
N ARG A 185 -19.97 11.15 -14.82
CA ARG A 185 -19.29 12.15 -13.99
C ARG A 185 -17.79 11.90 -13.89
N LEU A 186 -17.05 13.02 -13.85
CA LEU A 186 -15.65 13.08 -13.44
C LEU A 186 -15.55 13.99 -12.22
N ILE A 187 -15.19 13.43 -11.07
CA ILE A 187 -15.03 14.17 -9.81
C ILE A 187 -13.54 14.41 -9.61
N VAL A 188 -13.12 15.66 -9.54
CA VAL A 188 -11.71 16.04 -9.35
C VAL A 188 -11.47 16.34 -7.88
N PHE A 189 -10.56 15.59 -7.24
CA PHE A 189 -10.19 15.73 -5.83
C PHE A 189 -8.72 16.18 -5.67
N ASP A 190 -8.29 16.48 -4.45
CA ASP A 190 -7.01 17.12 -4.12
C ASP A 190 -6.83 18.47 -4.88
N TYR A 191 -7.92 19.12 -5.19
CA TYR A 191 -7.98 20.35 -5.96
C TYR A 191 -7.99 21.59 -5.06
N HIS A 192 -7.06 22.49 -5.30
CA HIS A 192 -6.98 23.78 -4.64
C HIS A 192 -7.32 24.91 -5.63
N ARG A 193 -8.37 25.64 -5.33
CA ARG A 193 -8.83 26.74 -6.18
C ARG A 193 -7.83 27.89 -6.27
N GLU A 194 -7.00 28.05 -5.26
CA GLU A 194 -5.96 29.06 -5.16
C GLU A 194 -4.78 28.78 -6.08
N ASP A 195 -4.57 27.51 -6.44
CA ASP A 195 -3.46 27.07 -7.29
C ASP A 195 -3.80 27.29 -8.77
N ASP A 196 -2.91 28.01 -9.48
CA ASP A 196 -3.09 28.34 -10.89
C ASP A 196 -2.97 27.12 -11.82
N ASP A 197 -2.10 26.16 -11.48
CA ASP A 197 -1.93 24.95 -12.26
C ASP A 197 -3.14 24.03 -12.12
N HIS A 198 -3.73 23.96 -10.93
CA HIS A 198 -4.95 23.19 -10.71
C HIS A 198 -6.14 23.76 -11.49
N ARG A 199 -6.27 25.11 -11.51
CA ARG A 199 -7.34 25.74 -12.34
C ARG A 199 -7.12 25.47 -13.82
N ALA A 200 -5.89 25.62 -14.30
CA ALA A 200 -5.57 25.38 -15.70
C ALA A 200 -5.82 23.91 -16.10
N ALA A 201 -5.56 22.95 -15.21
CA ALA A 201 -5.85 21.53 -15.44
C ALA A 201 -7.36 21.28 -15.59
N ILE A 202 -8.20 21.86 -14.75
CA ILE A 202 -9.68 21.76 -14.87
C ILE A 202 -10.17 22.40 -16.18
N ASP A 203 -9.66 23.56 -16.55
CA ASP A 203 -10.04 24.24 -17.80
C ASP A 203 -9.65 23.39 -19.02
N ALA A 204 -8.45 22.81 -19.02
CA ALA A 204 -7.98 21.91 -20.08
C ALA A 204 -8.83 20.64 -20.18
N ALA A 205 -9.14 20.01 -19.04
CA ALA A 205 -10.01 18.85 -18.97
C ALA A 205 -11.41 19.13 -19.52
N THR A 206 -11.98 20.27 -19.13
CA THR A 206 -13.29 20.72 -19.60
C THR A 206 -13.31 20.94 -21.11
N ALA A 207 -12.29 21.61 -21.64
CA ALA A 207 -12.18 21.83 -23.09
C ALA A 207 -12.00 20.52 -23.87
N ARG A 208 -11.21 19.56 -23.35
CA ARG A 208 -10.96 18.27 -24.03
C ARG A 208 -12.17 17.34 -24.02
N LEU A 209 -12.98 17.36 -22.98
CA LEU A 209 -14.16 16.54 -22.83
C LEU A 209 -15.45 17.23 -23.29
N ASP A 210 -15.35 18.43 -23.88
CA ASP A 210 -16.52 19.12 -24.44
C ASP A 210 -17.23 18.26 -25.49
N GLY A 211 -18.55 18.21 -25.41
CA GLY A 211 -19.39 17.39 -26.28
C GLY A 211 -19.46 15.89 -25.95
N THR A 212 -18.68 15.37 -25.01
CA THR A 212 -18.77 13.96 -24.57
C THR A 212 -19.99 13.67 -23.69
N GLY A 213 -20.54 14.71 -23.04
CA GLY A 213 -21.65 14.58 -22.09
C GLY A 213 -21.22 14.26 -20.65
N VAL A 214 -19.92 14.09 -20.39
CA VAL A 214 -19.43 13.90 -19.02
C VAL A 214 -19.57 15.19 -18.21
N HIS A 215 -20.07 15.08 -16.97
CA HIS A 215 -20.15 16.21 -16.05
C HIS A 215 -18.90 16.27 -15.18
N ILE A 216 -18.11 17.36 -15.31
CA ILE A 216 -16.89 17.57 -14.50
C ILE A 216 -17.24 18.45 -13.32
N GLU A 217 -16.84 18.05 -12.12
CA GLU A 217 -17.04 18.81 -10.88
C GLU A 217 -15.89 18.55 -9.89
N THR A 218 -15.61 19.51 -9.02
CA THR A 218 -14.61 19.31 -7.96
C THR A 218 -15.22 18.61 -6.76
N LEU A 219 -14.43 17.87 -6.00
CA LEU A 219 -14.89 17.25 -4.75
C LEU A 219 -15.38 18.31 -3.75
N THR A 220 -14.79 19.50 -3.77
CA THR A 220 -15.26 20.64 -2.97
C THR A 220 -16.71 21.02 -3.29
N ASP A 221 -17.08 21.05 -4.58
CA ASP A 221 -18.45 21.33 -5.01
C ASP A 221 -19.40 20.18 -4.64
N VAL A 222 -18.95 18.93 -4.80
CA VAL A 222 -19.69 17.73 -4.37
C VAL A 222 -20.00 17.79 -2.87
N LEU A 223 -18.99 18.10 -2.05
CA LEU A 223 -19.13 18.23 -0.59
C LEU A 223 -20.09 19.37 -0.22
N ALA A 224 -19.96 20.53 -0.87
CA ALA A 224 -20.86 21.69 -0.62
C ALA A 224 -22.31 21.34 -0.92
N ARG A 225 -22.57 20.71 -2.07
CA ARG A 225 -23.90 20.24 -2.47
C ARG A 225 -24.43 19.18 -1.51
N GLY A 226 -23.61 18.19 -1.17
CA GLY A 226 -24.01 17.07 -0.32
C GLY A 226 -24.37 17.47 1.11
N ARG A 227 -23.66 18.44 1.69
CA ARG A 227 -23.98 18.99 3.03
C ARG A 227 -25.38 19.64 3.11
N ALA A 228 -25.94 20.06 1.98
CA ALA A 228 -27.30 20.62 1.91
C ALA A 228 -28.38 19.55 1.68
N LEU A 229 -28.01 18.29 1.51
CA LEU A 229 -28.91 17.16 1.24
C LEU A 229 -29.06 16.25 2.47
N PRO A 230 -30.18 15.55 2.61
CA PRO A 230 -30.29 14.50 3.62
C PRO A 230 -29.33 13.37 3.28
N VAL A 231 -28.63 12.87 4.31
CA VAL A 231 -27.75 11.70 4.17
C VAL A 231 -28.59 10.48 3.82
N PRO A 232 -28.31 9.75 2.74
CA PRO A 232 -29.03 8.54 2.42
C PRO A 232 -28.79 7.47 3.50
N ARG A 233 -29.76 6.58 3.65
CA ARG A 233 -29.52 5.39 4.47
C ARG A 233 -28.42 4.56 3.83
N ALA A 234 -27.50 4.03 4.65
CA ALA A 234 -26.48 3.10 4.16
C ALA A 234 -27.14 1.94 3.41
N ALA A 235 -26.56 1.56 2.29
CA ALA A 235 -27.10 0.51 1.45
C ALA A 235 -27.24 -0.81 2.24
N ASP A 236 -28.40 -1.44 2.10
CA ASP A 236 -28.66 -2.77 2.65
C ASP A 236 -28.12 -3.80 1.65
N VAL A 237 -26.89 -4.22 1.86
CA VAL A 237 -26.13 -5.09 0.96
C VAL A 237 -25.62 -6.32 1.69
N ALA A 238 -25.58 -7.45 1.00
CA ALA A 238 -25.09 -8.70 1.57
C ALA A 238 -23.58 -8.67 1.77
N GLN A 239 -23.07 -9.48 2.70
CA GLN A 239 -21.63 -9.54 2.99
C GLN A 239 -20.82 -10.17 1.85
N ASP A 240 -21.45 -11.00 1.04
CA ASP A 240 -20.92 -11.63 -0.17
C ASP A 240 -21.10 -10.78 -1.43
N ASP A 241 -21.69 -9.58 -1.33
CA ASP A 241 -21.72 -8.63 -2.44
C ASP A 241 -20.31 -8.05 -2.71
N LEU A 242 -20.06 -7.75 -3.99
CA LEU A 242 -18.82 -7.12 -4.43
C LEU A 242 -18.68 -5.71 -3.85
N ALA A 243 -17.51 -5.40 -3.30
CA ALA A 243 -17.19 -4.09 -2.75
C ALA A 243 -16.05 -3.40 -3.49
N LEU A 244 -15.09 -4.17 -4.01
CA LEU A 244 -13.83 -3.64 -4.49
C LEU A 244 -13.25 -4.56 -5.56
N LEU A 245 -12.63 -3.98 -6.58
CA LEU A 245 -11.84 -4.68 -7.60
C LEU A 245 -10.38 -4.26 -7.52
N ILE A 246 -9.49 -5.16 -7.16
CA ILE A 246 -8.04 -4.92 -7.20
C ILE A 246 -7.46 -5.53 -8.48
N TYR A 247 -7.00 -4.69 -9.39
CA TYR A 247 -6.38 -5.17 -10.63
C TYR A 247 -4.91 -5.52 -10.42
N THR A 248 -4.55 -6.76 -10.80
CA THR A 248 -3.18 -7.26 -10.74
C THR A 248 -2.64 -7.47 -12.15
N SER A 249 -1.32 -7.27 -12.33
CA SER A 249 -0.62 -7.63 -13.56
C SER A 249 -0.44 -9.14 -13.58
N GLY A 250 -1.35 -9.85 -14.22
CA GLY A 250 -1.24 -11.30 -14.35
C GLY A 250 -0.03 -11.73 -15.19
N SER A 251 0.44 -12.97 -14.99
CA SER A 251 1.50 -13.62 -15.77
C SER A 251 1.24 -13.66 -17.29
N THR A 252 0.02 -13.38 -17.71
CA THR A 252 -0.42 -13.33 -19.11
C THR A 252 -0.40 -11.93 -19.73
N GLY A 253 0.05 -10.91 -19.01
CA GLY A 253 0.22 -9.53 -19.47
C GLY A 253 -1.04 -8.65 -19.43
N ALA A 254 -2.26 -9.20 -19.44
CA ALA A 254 -3.49 -8.41 -19.31
C ALA A 254 -3.89 -8.26 -17.83
N PRO A 255 -4.31 -7.06 -17.38
CA PRO A 255 -4.79 -6.84 -16.01
C PRO A 255 -6.01 -7.71 -15.69
N LYS A 256 -6.08 -8.23 -14.46
CA LYS A 256 -7.19 -9.05 -13.95
C LYS A 256 -7.72 -8.44 -12.67
N GLY A 257 -9.00 -8.19 -12.58
CA GLY A 257 -9.65 -7.61 -11.39
C GLY A 257 -9.99 -8.69 -10.37
N ALA A 258 -9.17 -8.84 -9.32
CA ALA A 258 -9.51 -9.70 -8.19
C ALA A 258 -10.71 -9.11 -7.44
N MET A 259 -11.75 -9.91 -7.24
CA MET A 259 -12.97 -9.51 -6.56
C MET A 259 -12.79 -9.53 -5.04
N TYR A 260 -13.17 -8.45 -4.38
CA TYR A 260 -13.21 -8.34 -2.92
C TYR A 260 -14.64 -8.13 -2.47
N LEU A 261 -15.12 -9.09 -1.68
CA LEU A 261 -16.45 -9.03 -1.09
C LEU A 261 -16.46 -8.08 0.12
N ARG A 262 -17.62 -7.62 0.52
CA ARG A 262 -17.78 -6.70 1.64
C ARG A 262 -17.19 -7.24 2.94
N GLU A 263 -17.35 -8.52 3.20
CA GLU A 263 -16.75 -9.14 4.39
C GLU A 263 -15.22 -9.14 4.34
N MET A 264 -14.61 -9.35 3.17
CA MET A 264 -13.16 -9.29 3.01
C MET A 264 -12.65 -7.86 3.31
N VAL A 265 -13.37 -6.83 2.85
CA VAL A 265 -13.05 -5.44 3.18
C VAL A 265 -13.26 -5.17 4.67
N ALA A 266 -14.35 -5.67 5.27
CA ALA A 266 -14.62 -5.53 6.70
C ALA A 266 -13.49 -6.13 7.57
N ASN A 267 -12.94 -7.27 7.14
CA ASN A 267 -11.82 -7.91 7.84
C ASN A 267 -10.56 -7.03 7.88
N SER A 268 -10.34 -6.17 6.88
CA SER A 268 -9.24 -5.20 6.90
C SER A 268 -9.40 -4.13 7.98
N TRP A 269 -10.63 -3.81 8.38
CA TRP A 269 -10.94 -2.86 9.46
C TRP A 269 -10.87 -3.49 10.86
N ARG A 270 -11.22 -4.77 10.99
CA ARG A 270 -11.26 -5.48 12.28
C ARG A 270 -9.88 -5.72 12.85
N ARG A 271 -8.89 -5.95 12.00
CA ARG A 271 -7.55 -6.32 12.42
C ARG A 271 -6.64 -5.10 12.51
N SER A 272 -6.00 -4.88 13.65
CA SER A 272 -4.87 -3.95 13.72
C SER A 272 -3.77 -4.43 12.76
N SER A 273 -2.99 -3.53 12.19
CA SER A 273 -1.90 -3.88 11.27
C SER A 273 -0.91 -4.89 11.90
N MET A 274 -0.69 -4.83 13.21
CA MET A 274 0.11 -5.82 13.94
C MET A 274 -0.56 -7.19 14.02
N ALA A 275 -1.88 -7.25 14.26
CA ALA A 275 -2.61 -8.51 14.29
C ALA A 275 -2.66 -9.19 12.92
N MET A 276 -2.62 -8.43 11.82
CA MET A 276 -2.49 -8.99 10.46
C MET A 276 -1.20 -9.80 10.28
N TRP A 277 -0.12 -9.44 11.00
CA TRP A 277 1.23 -9.93 10.75
C TRP A 277 1.88 -10.66 11.95
N GLY A 278 1.11 -11.30 12.80
CA GLY A 278 1.70 -12.14 13.84
C GLY A 278 1.14 -11.97 15.24
N GLY A 279 0.15 -11.12 15.40
CA GLY A 279 -0.61 -11.02 16.64
C GLY A 279 0.18 -10.49 17.83
N GLY A 280 -0.26 -9.38 18.36
CA GLY A 280 0.18 -8.79 19.62
C GLY A 280 -0.97 -8.01 20.22
N PRO A 281 -0.83 -7.45 21.42
CA PRO A 281 -1.83 -6.55 21.98
C PRO A 281 -2.02 -5.37 21.04
N ALA A 282 -3.26 -4.91 20.86
CA ALA A 282 -3.56 -3.72 20.09
C ALA A 282 -2.86 -2.51 20.72
N LEU A 283 -1.87 -1.97 20.04
CA LEU A 283 -1.08 -0.82 20.44
C LEU A 283 -1.47 0.41 19.62
N PRO A 284 -1.13 1.62 20.08
CA PRO A 284 -1.37 2.86 19.34
C PRO A 284 -0.86 2.77 17.91
N SER A 285 -1.75 3.06 16.94
CA SER A 285 -1.44 3.01 15.52
C SER A 285 -1.38 4.43 14.95
N ILE A 286 -0.19 4.88 14.59
CA ILE A 286 0.06 6.13 13.88
C ILE A 286 0.92 5.76 12.69
N THR A 287 0.41 5.94 11.48
CA THR A 287 1.05 5.46 10.26
C THR A 287 1.29 6.58 9.26
N LEU A 288 2.36 6.48 8.49
CA LEU A 288 2.58 7.29 7.30
C LEU A 288 2.32 6.40 6.07
N ASN A 289 1.29 6.74 5.31
CA ASN A 289 0.78 5.94 4.21
C ASN A 289 1.26 6.53 2.87
N PHE A 290 1.89 5.71 2.07
CA PHE A 290 2.37 6.01 0.73
C PHE A 290 2.08 4.88 -0.25
N MET A 291 1.75 3.70 0.25
CA MET A 291 1.36 2.58 -0.60
C MET A 291 0.00 2.86 -1.24
N PRO A 292 -0.13 2.60 -2.56
CA PRO A 292 -1.35 2.93 -3.29
C PRO A 292 -2.59 2.21 -2.73
N MET A 293 -3.72 2.91 -2.71
CA MET A 293 -5.04 2.31 -2.40
C MET A 293 -5.51 1.32 -3.48
N SER A 294 -4.86 1.27 -4.62
CA SER A 294 -5.03 0.22 -5.65
C SER A 294 -4.33 -1.10 -5.28
N HIS A 295 -3.65 -1.17 -4.13
CA HIS A 295 -2.99 -2.36 -3.64
C HIS A 295 -3.53 -2.76 -2.26
N VAL A 296 -3.70 -4.07 -2.02
CA VAL A 296 -4.26 -4.61 -0.76
C VAL A 296 -3.49 -4.18 0.48
N MET A 297 -2.16 -4.04 0.38
CA MET A 297 -1.31 -3.60 1.51
C MET A 297 -1.58 -2.14 1.88
N GLY A 298 -1.69 -1.23 0.90
CA GLY A 298 -2.00 0.18 1.18
C GLY A 298 -3.33 0.34 1.91
N ARG A 299 -4.37 -0.33 1.41
CA ARG A 299 -5.70 -0.37 2.06
C ARG A 299 -5.63 -1.04 3.43
N GLY A 300 -4.97 -2.19 3.53
CA GLY A 300 -4.89 -2.97 4.76
C GLY A 300 -4.24 -2.19 5.90
N VAL A 301 -3.12 -1.52 5.65
CA VAL A 301 -2.43 -0.70 6.66
C VAL A 301 -3.30 0.48 7.11
N LEU A 302 -3.90 1.21 6.17
CA LEU A 302 -4.73 2.37 6.48
C LEU A 302 -6.00 1.96 7.25
N TYR A 303 -6.74 0.97 6.75
CA TYR A 303 -7.99 0.56 7.38
C TYR A 303 -7.78 -0.09 8.75
N ALA A 304 -6.70 -0.88 8.91
CA ALA A 304 -6.33 -1.39 10.23
C ALA A 304 -5.94 -0.27 11.21
N THR A 305 -5.28 0.78 10.72
CA THR A 305 -4.98 1.98 11.52
C THR A 305 -6.25 2.66 11.99
N LEU A 306 -7.19 2.93 11.09
CA LEU A 306 -8.47 3.54 11.41
C LEU A 306 -9.33 2.63 12.32
N GLY A 307 -9.37 1.33 12.04
CA GLY A 307 -10.08 0.35 12.86
C GLY A 307 -9.61 0.29 14.31
N ALA A 308 -8.33 0.55 14.54
CA ALA A 308 -7.75 0.64 15.89
C ALA A 308 -7.95 2.01 16.56
N GLY A 309 -8.60 2.98 15.92
CA GLY A 309 -8.75 4.36 16.42
C GLY A 309 -7.46 5.16 16.37
N GLY A 310 -6.57 4.81 15.47
CA GLY A 310 -5.30 5.47 15.19
C GLY A 310 -5.41 6.62 14.19
N THR A 311 -4.27 7.15 13.75
CA THR A 311 -4.19 8.25 12.79
C THR A 311 -3.35 7.84 11.59
N GLY A 312 -3.93 7.90 10.38
CA GLY A 312 -3.23 7.71 9.11
C GLY A 312 -2.79 9.05 8.52
N TYR A 313 -1.50 9.25 8.33
CA TYR A 313 -0.95 10.39 7.61
C TYR A 313 -0.57 9.97 6.19
N PHE A 314 -0.59 10.89 5.25
CA PHE A 314 -0.24 10.63 3.86
C PHE A 314 1.05 11.37 3.48
N VAL A 315 1.91 10.68 2.71
CA VAL A 315 3.09 11.31 2.10
C VAL A 315 2.62 12.38 1.12
N ALA A 316 3.26 13.55 1.15
CA ALA A 316 2.79 14.72 0.42
C ALA A 316 2.94 14.59 -1.11
N LYS A 317 3.89 13.78 -1.60
CA LYS A 317 4.16 13.65 -3.03
C LYS A 317 4.20 12.19 -3.49
N SER A 318 3.57 11.91 -4.61
CA SER A 318 3.49 10.58 -5.22
C SER A 318 4.83 10.01 -5.68
N ASP A 319 5.81 10.87 -5.97
CA ASP A 319 7.20 10.48 -6.30
C ASP A 319 8.05 10.10 -5.06
N LEU A 320 7.45 10.21 -3.87
CA LEU A 320 8.06 9.95 -2.56
C LEU A 320 9.28 10.85 -2.22
N SER A 321 9.47 11.96 -2.92
CA SER A 321 10.58 12.90 -2.67
C SER A 321 10.51 13.52 -1.26
N THR A 322 9.34 13.60 -0.65
CA THR A 322 9.11 14.12 0.72
C THR A 322 9.10 13.05 1.81
N LEU A 323 9.20 11.76 1.46
CA LEU A 323 8.99 10.64 2.39
C LEU A 323 9.82 10.75 3.67
N LEU A 324 11.10 11.06 3.56
CA LEU A 324 12.00 11.13 4.73
C LEU A 324 11.67 12.33 5.63
N GLU A 325 11.32 13.46 5.04
CA GLU A 325 10.84 14.62 5.79
C GLU A 325 9.52 14.31 6.48
N ASP A 326 8.56 13.74 5.76
CA ASP A 326 7.26 13.36 6.28
C ASP A 326 7.35 12.34 7.43
N LEU A 327 8.26 11.36 7.33
CA LEU A 327 8.58 10.42 8.42
C LEU A 327 9.03 11.16 9.69
N SER A 328 9.91 12.16 9.54
CA SER A 328 10.43 12.92 10.66
C SER A 328 9.36 13.77 11.37
N LEU A 329 8.41 14.29 10.61
CA LEU A 329 7.30 15.11 11.10
C LEU A 329 6.21 14.26 11.75
N VAL A 330 5.82 13.15 11.11
CA VAL A 330 4.75 12.26 11.59
C VAL A 330 5.21 11.42 12.78
N ARG A 331 6.46 10.95 12.77
CA ARG A 331 6.98 10.04 13.80
C ARG A 331 6.08 8.81 13.97
N PRO A 332 5.93 7.95 12.94
CA PRO A 332 4.98 6.85 12.97
C PRO A 332 5.31 5.81 14.06
N THR A 333 4.30 5.13 14.57
CA THR A 333 4.46 4.01 15.51
C THR A 333 4.71 2.69 14.79
N GLN A 334 4.27 2.59 13.54
CA GLN A 334 4.38 1.40 12.70
C GLN A 334 5.05 1.76 11.38
N LEU A 335 6.07 1.01 11.01
CA LEU A 335 6.83 1.17 9.78
C LEU A 335 6.49 0.00 8.84
N SER A 336 5.49 0.19 7.99
CA SER A 336 5.06 -0.82 7.02
C SER A 336 5.63 -0.46 5.64
N PHE A 337 6.82 -0.98 5.33
CA PHE A 337 7.56 -0.57 4.15
C PHE A 337 7.88 -1.77 3.25
N VAL A 338 7.85 -1.53 1.95
CA VAL A 338 8.40 -2.48 0.97
C VAL A 338 9.93 -2.42 0.97
N PRO A 339 10.64 -3.48 0.53
CA PRO A 339 12.11 -3.52 0.56
C PRO A 339 12.78 -2.29 -0.04
N ARG A 340 12.27 -1.74 -1.13
CA ARG A 340 12.81 -0.53 -1.78
C ARG A 340 12.95 0.68 -0.86
N ILE A 341 12.06 0.84 0.12
CA ILE A 341 12.16 1.95 1.08
C ILE A 341 13.33 1.70 2.05
N TRP A 342 13.52 0.45 2.46
CA TRP A 342 14.67 0.07 3.28
C TRP A 342 15.98 0.25 2.52
N ASP A 343 16.01 -0.08 1.22
CA ASP A 343 17.17 0.18 0.34
C ASP A 343 17.52 1.68 0.30
N THR A 344 16.51 2.54 0.15
CA THR A 344 16.73 4.01 0.17
C THR A 344 17.34 4.48 1.50
N MET A 345 16.84 3.95 2.63
CA MET A 345 17.40 4.26 3.95
C MET A 345 18.83 3.74 4.12
N PHE A 346 19.10 2.56 3.61
CA PHE A 346 20.43 1.96 3.66
C PHE A 346 21.45 2.76 2.84
N GLN A 347 21.08 3.17 1.63
CA GLN A 347 21.93 4.02 0.79
C GLN A 347 22.22 5.36 1.46
N GLN A 348 21.22 6.01 2.05
CA GLN A 348 21.43 7.25 2.80
C GLN A 348 22.33 7.04 4.02
N PHE A 349 22.14 5.93 4.74
CA PHE A 349 23.01 5.55 5.86
C PHE A 349 24.47 5.39 5.42
N GLN A 350 24.71 4.64 4.34
CA GLN A 350 26.06 4.44 3.81
C GLN A 350 26.71 5.76 3.38
N SER A 351 25.98 6.62 2.66
CA SER A 351 26.46 7.93 2.24
C SER A 351 26.86 8.81 3.43
N ASP A 352 26.05 8.84 4.49
CA ASP A 352 26.34 9.61 5.70
C ASP A 352 27.54 9.07 6.48
N VAL A 353 27.70 7.75 6.57
CA VAL A 353 28.87 7.10 7.18
C VAL A 353 30.13 7.39 6.39
N ASP A 354 30.10 7.21 5.07
CA ASP A 354 31.27 7.44 4.20
C ASP A 354 31.71 8.89 4.25
N ARG A 355 30.79 9.86 4.27
CA ARG A 355 31.10 11.29 4.43
C ARG A 355 31.81 11.56 5.74
N ARG A 356 31.31 11.05 6.89
CA ARG A 356 31.96 11.24 8.20
C ARG A 356 33.32 10.57 8.29
N THR A 357 33.45 9.39 7.67
CA THR A 357 34.74 8.69 7.60
C THR A 357 35.75 9.46 6.76
N ALA A 358 35.35 10.07 5.66
CA ALA A 358 36.17 10.95 4.85
C ALA A 358 36.62 12.19 5.63
N ASP A 359 35.79 12.69 6.56
CA ASP A 359 36.12 13.78 7.48
C ASP A 359 37.02 13.35 8.66
N GLY A 360 37.48 12.09 8.68
CA GLY A 360 38.42 11.55 9.66
C GLY A 360 37.79 10.92 10.91
N VAL A 361 36.47 10.72 10.93
CA VAL A 361 35.80 10.00 12.02
C VAL A 361 36.04 8.50 11.84
N ASP A 362 36.32 7.78 12.93
CA ASP A 362 36.39 6.32 12.91
C ASP A 362 35.09 5.71 12.40
N ARG A 363 35.20 4.71 11.50
CA ARG A 363 34.01 4.14 10.82
C ARG A 363 33.00 3.58 11.81
N TRP A 364 33.42 2.88 12.85
CA TRP A 364 32.51 2.31 13.85
C TRP A 364 31.78 3.42 14.63
N VAL A 365 32.46 4.51 14.95
CA VAL A 365 31.86 5.68 15.59
C VAL A 365 30.87 6.34 14.64
N ALA A 366 31.25 6.54 13.37
CA ALA A 366 30.36 7.10 12.36
C ALA A 366 29.08 6.27 12.18
N GLU A 367 29.19 4.94 12.07
CA GLU A 367 28.03 4.02 11.97
C GLU A 367 27.11 4.13 13.19
N THR A 368 27.69 4.12 14.38
CA THR A 368 26.91 4.23 15.64
C THR A 368 26.14 5.54 15.73
N ASP A 369 26.79 6.65 15.39
CA ASP A 369 26.21 7.99 15.46
C ASP A 369 25.11 8.17 14.41
N VAL A 370 25.34 7.71 13.16
CA VAL A 370 24.34 7.80 12.08
C VAL A 370 23.13 6.96 12.41
N LEU A 371 23.28 5.73 12.92
CA LEU A 371 22.15 4.91 13.37
C LEU A 371 21.33 5.62 14.46
N ALA A 372 22.00 6.23 15.44
CA ALA A 372 21.34 6.97 16.51
C ALA A 372 20.61 8.21 15.97
N GLU A 373 21.18 8.89 14.98
CA GLU A 373 20.54 10.04 14.33
C GLU A 373 19.31 9.62 13.52
N PHE A 374 19.40 8.56 12.71
CA PHE A 374 18.28 8.02 11.96
C PHE A 374 17.10 7.66 12.88
N ARG A 375 17.36 6.96 13.98
CA ARG A 375 16.31 6.63 14.96
C ARG A 375 15.60 7.85 15.49
N ARG A 376 16.34 8.90 15.86
CA ARG A 376 15.78 10.07 16.54
C ARG A 376 15.20 11.10 15.59
N ARG A 377 15.92 11.43 14.51
CA ARG A 377 15.57 12.54 13.62
C ARG A 377 14.75 12.06 12.43
N LEU A 378 15.20 11.02 11.74
CA LEU A 378 14.52 10.55 10.54
C LEU A 378 13.23 9.77 10.88
N LEU A 379 13.32 8.83 11.82
CA LEU A 379 12.19 7.97 12.18
C LEU A 379 11.41 8.47 13.40
N GLY A 380 11.86 9.55 14.04
CA GLY A 380 11.20 10.21 15.15
C GLY A 380 11.14 9.45 16.47
N GLY A 381 11.80 8.29 16.58
CA GLY A 381 11.97 7.54 17.83
C GLY A 381 10.72 6.91 18.45
N ARG A 382 9.54 6.99 17.79
CA ARG A 382 8.25 6.52 18.32
C ARG A 382 7.81 5.15 17.78
N PHE A 383 8.55 4.58 16.85
CA PHE A 383 8.22 3.31 16.22
C PHE A 383 8.30 2.15 17.23
N ILE A 384 7.32 1.26 17.19
CA ILE A 384 7.19 0.09 18.06
C ILE A 384 7.02 -1.21 17.26
N SER A 385 6.83 -1.11 15.96
CA SER A 385 6.82 -2.26 15.05
C SER A 385 7.33 -1.88 13.68
N ALA A 386 7.89 -2.86 12.98
CA ALA A 386 8.33 -2.74 11.61
C ALA A 386 7.97 -4.01 10.84
N MET A 387 7.54 -3.83 9.59
CA MET A 387 7.25 -4.92 8.69
C MET A 387 7.73 -4.64 7.28
N THR A 388 8.02 -5.71 6.57
CA THR A 388 8.30 -5.72 5.13
C THR A 388 7.46 -6.80 4.45
N GLY A 389 7.31 -6.71 3.14
CA GLY A 389 6.57 -7.68 2.34
C GLY A 389 6.47 -7.24 0.89
N SER A 390 5.66 -7.95 0.09
CA SER A 390 5.45 -7.73 -1.34
C SER A 390 6.65 -8.03 -2.25
N ALA A 391 7.87 -8.12 -1.71
CA ALA A 391 9.08 -8.55 -2.41
C ALA A 391 10.06 -9.16 -1.40
N PRO A 392 10.99 -10.03 -1.85
CA PRO A 392 12.03 -10.57 -0.98
C PRO A 392 12.95 -9.48 -0.42
N ILE A 393 13.42 -9.67 0.81
CA ILE A 393 14.45 -8.84 1.43
C ILE A 393 15.71 -9.70 1.64
N SER A 394 16.91 -9.12 1.42
CA SER A 394 18.15 -9.85 1.66
C SER A 394 18.43 -10.00 3.17
N PRO A 395 19.15 -11.06 3.60
CA PRO A 395 19.54 -11.22 5.00
C PRO A 395 20.31 -10.01 5.54
N GLU A 396 21.21 -9.44 4.75
CA GLU A 396 22.03 -8.27 5.11
C GLU A 396 21.17 -7.03 5.32
N MET A 397 20.17 -6.83 4.45
CA MET A 397 19.23 -5.73 4.59
C MET A 397 18.35 -5.91 5.83
N LYS A 398 17.88 -7.14 6.10
CA LYS A 398 17.11 -7.44 7.31
C LYS A 398 17.94 -7.13 8.57
N GLU A 399 19.19 -7.57 8.61
CA GLU A 399 20.12 -7.29 9.73
C GLU A 399 20.34 -5.78 9.92
N PHE A 400 20.55 -5.04 8.84
CA PHE A 400 20.67 -3.58 8.90
C PHE A 400 19.40 -2.93 9.50
N VAL A 401 18.22 -3.28 9.00
CA VAL A 401 16.96 -2.69 9.47
C VAL A 401 16.71 -3.04 10.93
N GLU A 402 16.94 -4.28 11.34
CA GLU A 402 16.80 -4.70 12.74
C GLU A 402 17.82 -4.01 13.65
N SER A 403 19.04 -3.76 13.17
CA SER A 403 20.05 -2.98 13.88
C SER A 403 19.66 -1.50 13.96
N LEU A 404 19.17 -0.93 12.85
CA LEU A 404 18.66 0.44 12.79
C LEU A 404 17.51 0.66 13.78
N LEU A 405 16.54 -0.23 13.85
CA LEU A 405 15.33 -0.04 14.62
C LEU A 405 15.42 -0.54 16.08
N ASP A 406 16.38 -1.41 16.37
CA ASP A 406 16.40 -2.22 17.59
C ASP A 406 15.05 -2.95 17.82
N LEU A 407 14.48 -3.44 16.72
CA LEU A 407 13.23 -4.19 16.64
C LEU A 407 13.40 -5.40 15.73
N HIS A 408 12.54 -6.38 15.88
CA HIS A 408 12.37 -7.43 14.88
C HIS A 408 11.66 -6.85 13.65
N LEU A 409 12.21 -7.12 12.47
CA LEU A 409 11.57 -6.82 11.20
C LEU A 409 10.71 -8.01 10.77
N THR A 410 9.41 -7.86 10.91
CA THR A 410 8.45 -8.87 10.48
C THR A 410 8.42 -8.96 8.96
N ASP A 411 8.62 -10.16 8.41
CA ASP A 411 8.57 -10.42 6.97
C ASP A 411 7.29 -11.19 6.62
N GLY A 412 6.41 -10.55 5.85
CA GLY A 412 5.10 -11.08 5.50
C GLY A 412 4.99 -11.47 4.03
N TYR A 413 4.50 -12.68 3.79
CA TYR A 413 4.18 -13.18 2.45
C TYR A 413 2.68 -13.42 2.29
N GLY A 414 2.15 -12.97 1.16
CA GLY A 414 0.76 -13.14 0.76
C GLY A 414 0.51 -12.68 -0.66
N SER A 415 -0.71 -12.84 -1.11
CA SER A 415 -1.15 -12.39 -2.44
C SER A 415 -2.50 -11.68 -2.37
N THR A 416 -2.82 -10.96 -3.44
CA THR A 416 -4.13 -10.33 -3.61
C THR A 416 -5.24 -11.38 -3.58
N GLU A 417 -4.97 -12.57 -4.11
CA GLU A 417 -5.95 -13.64 -4.28
C GLU A 417 -6.16 -14.50 -3.01
N ALA A 418 -5.11 -14.67 -2.20
CA ALA A 418 -5.16 -15.58 -1.04
C ALA A 418 -5.08 -14.87 0.32
N GLY A 419 -4.75 -13.59 0.33
CA GLY A 419 -4.47 -12.85 1.56
C GLY A 419 -3.10 -13.19 2.15
N SER A 420 -2.94 -13.07 3.47
CA SER A 420 -1.71 -13.41 4.19
C SER A 420 -1.55 -14.92 4.30
N ILE A 421 -0.38 -15.44 3.96
CA ILE A 421 -0.10 -16.89 3.95
C ILE A 421 0.90 -17.27 5.04
N PHE A 422 2.05 -16.62 5.12
CA PHE A 422 3.01 -16.84 6.19
C PHE A 422 3.71 -15.56 6.62
N VAL A 423 4.17 -15.56 7.86
CA VAL A 423 4.89 -14.45 8.50
C VAL A 423 6.18 -15.01 9.10
N ASP A 424 7.32 -14.40 8.78
CA ASP A 424 8.66 -14.90 9.17
C ASP A 424 8.86 -16.38 8.83
N GLY A 425 8.32 -16.79 7.69
CA GLY A 425 8.33 -18.17 7.23
C GLY A 425 7.31 -19.10 7.90
N GLN A 426 6.66 -18.69 8.98
CA GLN A 426 5.66 -19.51 9.66
C GLN A 426 4.27 -19.31 9.03
N VAL A 427 3.62 -20.39 8.59
CA VAL A 427 2.27 -20.36 8.04
C VAL A 427 1.28 -19.83 9.08
N THR A 428 0.48 -18.85 8.69
CA THR A 428 -0.49 -18.18 9.56
C THR A 428 -1.80 -18.95 9.60
N ARG A 429 -2.13 -19.56 10.72
CA ARG A 429 -3.38 -20.32 10.92
C ARG A 429 -4.22 -19.75 12.08
N PRO A 430 -5.44 -19.25 11.85
CA PRO A 430 -6.02 -18.89 10.58
C PRO A 430 -5.28 -17.69 9.94
N PRO A 431 -5.44 -17.29 8.67
CA PRO A 431 -6.52 -17.72 7.75
C PRO A 431 -6.16 -18.93 6.89
N VAL A 432 -4.91 -19.39 6.84
CA VAL A 432 -4.55 -20.56 6.02
C VAL A 432 -5.18 -21.81 6.61
N VAL A 433 -6.05 -22.46 5.84
CA VAL A 433 -6.69 -23.73 6.19
C VAL A 433 -5.75 -24.89 5.90
N ASP A 434 -5.18 -24.88 4.68
CA ASP A 434 -4.27 -25.95 4.24
C ASP A 434 -3.35 -25.43 3.12
N TYR A 435 -2.20 -26.11 2.93
CA TYR A 435 -1.31 -25.88 1.81
C TYR A 435 -0.66 -27.17 1.34
N ARG A 436 -0.16 -27.16 0.11
CA ARG A 436 0.67 -28.26 -0.41
C ARG A 436 1.70 -27.74 -1.40
N LEU A 437 2.79 -28.46 -1.55
CA LEU A 437 3.78 -28.25 -2.58
C LEU A 437 3.50 -29.18 -3.77
N VAL A 438 3.72 -28.67 -4.98
CA VAL A 438 3.61 -29.44 -6.22
C VAL A 438 4.94 -29.37 -6.97
N ASP A 439 5.38 -30.54 -7.50
CA ASP A 439 6.61 -30.60 -8.27
C ASP A 439 6.57 -29.68 -9.51
N VAL A 440 7.70 -29.07 -9.81
CA VAL A 440 7.88 -28.20 -10.99
C VAL A 440 9.10 -28.72 -11.77
N PRO A 441 8.94 -29.85 -12.53
CA PRO A 441 10.04 -30.53 -13.20
C PRO A 441 10.76 -29.66 -14.24
N ASP A 442 10.03 -28.78 -14.91
CA ASP A 442 10.55 -27.82 -15.89
C ASP A 442 11.52 -26.81 -15.28
N LEU A 443 11.49 -26.61 -13.97
CA LEU A 443 12.40 -25.74 -13.21
C LEU A 443 13.30 -26.49 -12.23
N GLY A 444 13.22 -27.83 -12.18
CA GLY A 444 14.06 -28.66 -11.31
C GLY A 444 13.72 -28.58 -9.83
N TYR A 445 12.46 -28.31 -9.46
CA TYR A 445 12.00 -28.29 -8.09
C TYR A 445 11.10 -29.49 -7.81
N TYR A 446 11.47 -30.26 -6.77
CA TYR A 446 10.77 -31.50 -6.42
C TYR A 446 10.52 -31.59 -4.91
N ARG A 447 9.38 -32.16 -4.53
CA ARG A 447 9.07 -32.50 -3.13
C ARG A 447 10.03 -33.52 -2.53
N THR A 448 10.79 -34.21 -3.36
CA THR A 448 11.84 -35.17 -2.95
C THR A 448 13.21 -34.53 -2.78
N ASP A 449 13.35 -33.23 -3.03
CA ASP A 449 14.62 -32.52 -2.88
C ASP A 449 15.17 -32.60 -1.46
N ARG A 450 16.48 -32.52 -1.36
CA ARG A 450 17.22 -32.53 -0.09
C ARG A 450 18.10 -31.26 -0.02
N PRO A 451 18.29 -30.65 1.15
CA PRO A 451 17.81 -31.06 2.47
C PRO A 451 16.31 -30.81 2.71
N TYR A 452 15.63 -30.02 1.87
CA TYR A 452 14.22 -29.64 2.06
C TYR A 452 13.39 -29.88 0.80
N PRO A 453 12.13 -30.31 0.94
CA PRO A 453 11.17 -30.34 -0.16
C PRO A 453 11.01 -28.95 -0.80
N ARG A 454 10.96 -28.90 -2.13
CA ARG A 454 10.71 -27.66 -2.89
C ARG A 454 9.62 -27.86 -3.92
N GLY A 455 8.86 -26.81 -4.21
CA GLY A 455 7.82 -26.88 -5.22
C GLY A 455 7.00 -25.62 -5.31
N GLU A 456 6.05 -25.60 -6.23
CA GLU A 456 5.04 -24.57 -6.31
C GLU A 456 4.09 -24.66 -5.10
N LEU A 457 3.87 -23.54 -4.44
CA LEU A 457 2.94 -23.44 -3.31
C LEU A 457 1.50 -23.39 -3.82
N LEU A 458 0.66 -24.30 -3.35
CA LEU A 458 -0.78 -24.26 -3.48
C LEU A 458 -1.40 -24.05 -2.10
N VAL A 459 -2.43 -23.19 -1.99
CA VAL A 459 -2.98 -22.79 -0.69
C VAL A 459 -4.51 -22.78 -0.68
N LYS A 460 -5.09 -23.14 0.45
CA LYS A 460 -6.47 -22.84 0.83
C LYS A 460 -6.48 -21.87 1.99
N SER A 461 -7.27 -20.80 1.89
CA SER A 461 -7.36 -19.75 2.91
C SER A 461 -8.81 -19.31 3.10
N GLU A 462 -9.17 -18.94 4.31
CA GLU A 462 -10.46 -18.31 4.62
C GLU A 462 -10.62 -16.92 3.98
N THR A 463 -9.50 -16.29 3.62
CA THR A 463 -9.45 -14.99 2.94
C THR A 463 -9.29 -15.10 1.43
N MET A 464 -9.56 -16.28 0.88
CA MET A 464 -9.47 -16.52 -0.57
C MET A 464 -10.48 -15.65 -1.33
N PHE A 465 -10.02 -15.01 -2.40
CA PHE A 465 -10.90 -14.27 -3.29
C PHE A 465 -11.89 -15.21 -4.02
N PRO A 466 -13.09 -14.74 -4.39
CA PRO A 466 -14.04 -15.58 -5.13
C PRO A 466 -13.68 -15.79 -6.61
N GLY A 467 -12.76 -14.99 -7.14
CA GLY A 467 -12.32 -15.08 -8.53
C GLY A 467 -12.03 -13.72 -9.16
N TYR A 468 -11.76 -13.73 -10.46
CA TYR A 468 -11.53 -12.54 -11.27
C TYR A 468 -12.80 -12.05 -11.94
N PHE A 469 -13.05 -10.74 -11.86
CA PHE A 469 -14.24 -10.08 -12.41
C PHE A 469 -14.38 -10.33 -13.91
N LYS A 470 -15.55 -10.80 -14.35
CA LYS A 470 -15.87 -11.16 -15.74
C LYS A 470 -14.87 -12.13 -16.39
N ARG A 471 -14.08 -12.91 -15.62
CA ARG A 471 -13.05 -13.83 -16.11
C ARG A 471 -13.20 -15.25 -15.52
N PRO A 472 -14.32 -15.94 -15.73
CA PRO A 472 -14.56 -17.25 -15.10
C PRO A 472 -13.54 -18.32 -15.56
N GLU A 473 -13.10 -18.29 -16.81
CA GLU A 473 -12.13 -19.25 -17.33
C GLU A 473 -10.74 -19.07 -16.69
N ILE A 474 -10.31 -17.81 -16.51
CA ILE A 474 -9.05 -17.52 -15.81
C ILE A 474 -9.18 -17.90 -14.33
N THR A 475 -10.32 -17.61 -13.71
CA THR A 475 -10.60 -18.04 -12.35
C THR A 475 -10.47 -19.55 -12.20
N ALA A 476 -11.13 -20.32 -13.07
CA ALA A 476 -11.03 -21.78 -13.04
C ALA A 476 -9.59 -22.28 -13.24
N SER A 477 -8.78 -21.61 -14.03
CA SER A 477 -7.39 -22.03 -14.33
C SER A 477 -6.43 -21.87 -13.13
N VAL A 478 -6.71 -20.93 -12.21
CA VAL A 478 -5.84 -20.66 -11.06
C VAL A 478 -6.16 -21.52 -9.84
N PHE A 479 -7.22 -22.32 -9.90
CA PHE A 479 -7.49 -23.35 -8.89
C PHE A 479 -7.19 -24.74 -9.45
N ASP A 480 -6.89 -25.67 -8.58
CA ASP A 480 -6.84 -27.08 -8.95
C ASP A 480 -8.20 -27.76 -8.67
N ASP A 481 -8.28 -29.07 -9.01
CA ASP A 481 -9.51 -29.84 -8.86
C ASP A 481 -9.96 -30.02 -7.39
N ASP A 482 -9.05 -29.85 -6.44
CA ASP A 482 -9.32 -29.91 -5.00
C ASP A 482 -9.63 -28.52 -4.40
N GLY A 483 -9.60 -27.44 -5.20
CA GLY A 483 -9.88 -26.07 -4.80
C GLY A 483 -8.72 -25.34 -4.12
N TYR A 484 -7.48 -25.77 -4.33
CA TYR A 484 -6.30 -25.00 -3.92
C TYR A 484 -5.95 -23.95 -4.96
N TYR A 485 -5.67 -22.76 -4.50
CA TYR A 485 -5.15 -21.68 -5.34
C TYR A 485 -3.67 -21.91 -5.67
N LYS A 486 -3.34 -21.85 -6.95
CA LYS A 486 -1.98 -21.96 -7.48
C LYS A 486 -1.30 -20.58 -7.39
N THR A 487 -0.37 -20.42 -6.47
CA THR A 487 0.27 -19.11 -6.25
C THR A 487 1.24 -18.74 -7.37
N CYS A 488 1.70 -19.70 -8.15
CA CYS A 488 2.83 -19.57 -9.07
C CYS A 488 4.15 -19.16 -8.39
N ASP A 489 4.24 -19.33 -7.08
CA ASP A 489 5.44 -19.06 -6.29
C ASP A 489 6.08 -20.37 -5.84
N ILE A 490 7.41 -20.43 -5.93
CA ILE A 490 8.21 -21.57 -5.51
C ILE A 490 8.68 -21.34 -4.09
N VAL A 491 8.45 -22.33 -3.23
CA VAL A 491 8.90 -22.31 -1.85
C VAL A 491 9.68 -23.58 -1.48
N ALA A 492 10.45 -23.50 -0.40
CA ALA A 492 11.00 -24.66 0.30
C ALA A 492 10.30 -24.83 1.64
N GLU A 493 9.93 -26.06 2.00
CA GLU A 493 9.41 -26.40 3.32
C GLU A 493 10.57 -26.85 4.21
N VAL A 494 11.02 -25.93 5.09
CA VAL A 494 12.21 -26.14 5.92
C VAL A 494 11.90 -26.76 7.29
N GLY A 495 10.62 -26.86 7.62
CA GLY A 495 10.08 -27.48 8.83
C GLY A 495 8.56 -27.53 8.77
N PRO A 496 7.88 -28.12 9.76
CA PRO A 496 6.42 -28.14 9.82
C PRO A 496 5.84 -26.72 9.83
N ASP A 497 4.99 -26.40 8.85
CA ASP A 497 4.43 -25.05 8.63
C ASP A 497 5.50 -23.94 8.48
N GLN A 498 6.75 -24.32 8.13
CA GLN A 498 7.82 -23.35 7.88
C GLN A 498 8.20 -23.33 6.40
N LEU A 499 7.88 -22.23 5.75
CA LEU A 499 8.09 -21.99 4.32
C LEU A 499 9.12 -20.89 4.09
N VAL A 500 9.98 -21.10 3.11
CA VAL A 500 10.93 -20.09 2.62
C VAL A 500 10.60 -19.81 1.16
N TYR A 501 10.30 -18.57 0.85
CA TYR A 501 10.11 -18.11 -0.53
C TYR A 501 11.43 -18.24 -1.30
N LEU A 502 11.38 -18.86 -2.47
CA LEU A 502 12.55 -19.04 -3.33
C LEU A 502 12.51 -18.11 -4.55
N ASP A 503 11.44 -18.17 -5.32
CA ASP A 503 11.21 -17.30 -6.47
C ASP A 503 9.79 -17.46 -7.03
N ARG A 504 9.45 -16.59 -7.99
CA ARG A 504 8.24 -16.73 -8.79
C ARG A 504 8.51 -17.66 -9.97
N ARG A 505 7.61 -18.60 -10.26
CA ARG A 505 7.77 -19.59 -11.34
C ARG A 505 8.13 -18.94 -12.68
N ASN A 506 7.52 -17.79 -12.99
CA ASN A 506 7.75 -17.08 -14.24
C ASN A 506 9.04 -16.24 -14.26
N ASN A 507 9.69 -16.03 -13.12
CA ASN A 507 10.93 -15.26 -12.99
C ASN A 507 12.18 -16.15 -12.98
N VAL A 508 12.02 -17.47 -12.89
CA VAL A 508 13.14 -18.40 -13.01
C VAL A 508 13.50 -18.56 -14.47
N LEU A 509 14.71 -18.13 -14.84
CA LEU A 509 15.22 -18.24 -16.20
C LEU A 509 16.07 -19.49 -16.35
N LYS A 510 15.80 -20.29 -17.37
CA LYS A 510 16.69 -21.39 -17.78
C LYS A 510 17.63 -20.88 -18.85
N LEU A 511 18.92 -20.87 -18.58
CA LEU A 511 19.96 -20.50 -19.54
C LEU A 511 20.22 -21.62 -20.55
N SER A 512 20.89 -21.29 -21.66
CA SER A 512 21.13 -22.26 -22.76
C SER A 512 21.93 -23.49 -22.36
N GLN A 513 22.77 -23.39 -21.31
CA GLN A 513 23.53 -24.51 -20.74
C GLN A 513 22.71 -25.34 -19.73
N GLY A 514 21.41 -25.03 -19.54
CA GLY A 514 20.53 -25.77 -18.66
C GLY A 514 20.53 -25.30 -17.20
N GLU A 515 21.28 -24.28 -16.87
CA GLU A 515 21.31 -23.66 -15.53
C GLU A 515 20.06 -22.83 -15.30
N PHE A 516 19.46 -22.97 -14.12
CA PHE A 516 18.33 -22.17 -13.67
C PHE A 516 18.80 -21.01 -12.78
N VAL A 517 18.39 -19.81 -13.12
CA VAL A 517 18.77 -18.59 -12.39
C VAL A 517 17.55 -17.90 -11.86
N THR A 518 17.56 -17.64 -10.55
CA THR A 518 16.54 -16.86 -9.83
C THR A 518 16.90 -15.37 -9.94
N VAL A 519 16.18 -14.65 -10.80
CA VAL A 519 16.46 -13.24 -11.12
C VAL A 519 16.33 -12.36 -9.89
N ALA A 520 15.30 -12.56 -9.08
CA ALA A 520 15.04 -11.75 -7.89
C ALA A 520 16.18 -11.78 -6.86
N LYS A 521 16.87 -12.94 -6.72
CA LYS A 521 18.04 -13.05 -5.82
C LYS A 521 19.24 -12.23 -6.31
N LEU A 522 19.43 -12.20 -7.62
CA LEU A 522 20.51 -11.39 -8.21
C LEU A 522 20.22 -9.90 -8.05
N GLU A 523 18.99 -9.48 -8.34
CA GLU A 523 18.58 -8.10 -8.16
C GLU A 523 18.71 -7.64 -6.69
N ALA A 524 18.27 -8.46 -5.75
CA ALA A 524 18.44 -8.19 -4.33
C ALA A 524 19.92 -8.09 -3.92
N ALA A 525 20.78 -8.98 -4.42
CA ALA A 525 22.21 -8.96 -4.11
C ALA A 525 22.91 -7.72 -4.67
N PHE A 526 22.62 -7.34 -5.92
CA PHE A 526 23.20 -6.14 -6.52
C PHE A 526 22.61 -4.84 -5.97
N GLY A 527 21.36 -4.84 -5.51
CA GLY A 527 20.68 -3.70 -4.89
C GLY A 527 21.33 -3.23 -3.59
N THR A 528 22.15 -4.08 -2.92
CA THR A 528 22.93 -3.69 -1.75
C THR A 528 24.17 -2.85 -2.08
N SER A 529 24.54 -2.74 -3.36
CA SER A 529 25.69 -1.97 -3.79
C SER A 529 25.43 -0.46 -3.66
N PRO A 530 26.37 0.33 -3.05
CA PRO A 530 26.22 1.78 -2.95
C PRO A 530 26.28 2.50 -4.31
N LEU A 531 26.64 1.79 -5.38
CA LEU A 531 26.71 2.33 -6.74
C LEU A 531 25.42 2.11 -7.54
N VAL A 532 24.52 1.27 -7.05
CA VAL A 532 23.33 0.82 -7.77
C VAL A 532 22.07 1.41 -7.10
N ARG A 533 21.38 2.31 -7.81
CA ARG A 533 20.08 2.83 -7.38
C ARG A 533 18.94 1.88 -7.73
N GLN A 534 19.01 1.30 -8.93
CA GLN A 534 18.06 0.30 -9.41
C GLN A 534 18.77 -0.67 -10.34
N ILE A 535 18.31 -1.92 -10.33
CA ILE A 535 18.76 -2.94 -11.26
C ILE A 535 17.57 -3.73 -11.78
N PHE A 536 17.62 -4.05 -13.06
CA PHE A 536 16.68 -4.97 -13.70
C PHE A 536 17.50 -6.02 -14.47
N VAL A 537 17.39 -7.28 -14.03
CA VAL A 537 18.11 -8.41 -14.63
C VAL A 537 17.18 -9.16 -15.59
N TYR A 538 17.64 -9.45 -16.78
CA TYR A 538 16.86 -10.18 -17.77
C TYR A 538 17.73 -11.11 -18.62
N GLY A 539 17.08 -12.09 -19.25
CA GLY A 539 17.74 -13.05 -20.12
C GLY A 539 16.73 -13.92 -20.83
N ASN A 540 17.22 -14.90 -21.58
CA ASN A 540 16.38 -15.91 -22.21
C ASN A 540 17.14 -17.23 -22.37
N SER A 541 16.41 -18.31 -22.69
CA SER A 541 16.95 -19.66 -22.83
C SER A 541 17.89 -19.87 -24.03
N ALA A 542 18.03 -18.90 -24.93
CA ALA A 542 18.94 -18.96 -26.05
C ALA A 542 20.36 -18.46 -25.74
N ARG A 543 20.58 -17.87 -24.56
CA ARG A 543 21.86 -17.29 -24.14
C ARG A 543 22.38 -17.99 -22.90
N SER A 544 23.70 -18.03 -22.76
CA SER A 544 24.41 -18.57 -21.59
C SER A 544 24.73 -17.51 -20.52
N TYR A 545 24.22 -16.29 -20.69
CA TYR A 545 24.45 -15.16 -19.81
C TYR A 545 23.17 -14.35 -19.62
N LEU A 546 23.15 -13.57 -18.56
CA LEU A 546 22.13 -12.58 -18.25
C LEU A 546 22.63 -11.18 -18.61
N LEU A 547 21.69 -10.29 -18.83
CA LEU A 547 21.93 -8.86 -19.00
C LEU A 547 21.28 -8.12 -17.82
N ALA A 548 21.81 -6.96 -17.49
CA ALA A 548 21.22 -6.07 -16.50
C ALA A 548 21.15 -4.64 -17.05
N VAL A 549 20.03 -3.97 -16.74
CA VAL A 549 19.91 -2.52 -16.82
C VAL A 549 20.12 -1.98 -15.43
N ILE A 550 21.10 -1.09 -15.27
CA ILE A 550 21.47 -0.51 -13.98
C ILE A 550 21.25 0.99 -14.04
N VAL A 551 20.52 1.51 -13.05
CA VAL A 551 20.46 2.95 -12.76
C VAL A 551 21.46 3.23 -11.66
N PRO A 552 22.53 4.02 -11.90
CA PRO A 552 23.52 4.33 -10.89
C PRO A 552 22.95 5.31 -9.84
N THR A 553 23.58 5.35 -8.67
CA THR A 553 23.33 6.39 -7.66
C THR A 553 23.96 7.72 -8.10
N GLU A 554 23.51 8.83 -7.52
CA GLU A 554 24.11 10.15 -7.77
C GLU A 554 25.58 10.19 -7.35
N ASP A 555 25.92 9.53 -6.24
CA ASP A 555 27.31 9.38 -5.79
C ASP A 555 28.16 8.60 -6.79
N ALA A 556 27.61 7.56 -7.40
CA ALA A 556 28.30 6.82 -8.46
C ALA A 556 28.56 7.72 -9.68
N LEU A 557 27.55 8.49 -10.10
CA LEU A 557 27.71 9.44 -11.21
C LEU A 557 28.76 10.50 -10.87
N ALA A 558 28.73 11.09 -9.70
CA ALA A 558 29.70 12.10 -9.26
C ALA A 558 31.16 11.58 -9.21
N ARG A 559 31.34 10.28 -8.85
CA ARG A 559 32.69 9.65 -8.82
C ARG A 559 33.26 9.37 -10.22
N TYR A 560 32.39 9.17 -11.22
CA TYR A 560 32.76 8.76 -12.57
C TYR A 560 32.47 9.82 -13.64
N ASP A 561 31.98 10.99 -13.23
CA ASP A 561 31.73 12.13 -14.12
C ASP A 561 33.07 12.74 -14.54
N GLY A 562 33.65 12.23 -15.64
CA GLY A 562 34.95 12.62 -16.17
C GLY A 562 35.90 11.47 -16.50
N ALA A 563 35.48 10.21 -16.41
CA ALA A 563 36.27 9.06 -16.88
C ALA A 563 35.88 8.62 -18.31
#